data_b449690b5883ca62139a11adad221078
#
_entry.id   b449690b5883ca62139a11adad221078
#
_cell.length_a   1.000
_cell.length_b   1.000
_cell.length_c   1.000
_cell.angle_alpha   90.00
_cell.angle_beta   90.00
_cell.angle_gamma   90.00
#
_symmetry.space_group_name_H-M   'P 1'
#
loop_
_entity.id
_entity.type
_entity.pdbx_description
1 polymer ?
#
loop_
_entity_poly.entity_id
_entity_poly.type
_entity_poly.pdbx_seq_one_letter_code
_entity_poly.pdbx_strand_id
1 'polypeptide(L)'
;MDLFKKLEGRPSPLGEFTSDGYGYYTFPKLEGPLGPKMQFNGKDVIVWSINDYLGIGANPDIREVDHRAAKKHTFSVPMGARLMTGNSDQHEALERELADFVHKPHALLLNYGYQGIMSVIHSLVDRNDFLIYDELSHACIVDGKQLAMSDKSVYKHNDIESLEKQLKRATSRAKDNSSILVVTEGVFGMTGDLGKLKEIIALKEKYPFRLLVDDAHGLGTLGDDGSGTGTHLGVQDGIDIYFGTFAKSVALIGAFVATEPRVVEFLKANARSQIFAKSLPLVIVESARERIKLIRQNPQWREKLWKNTLRLRNGLRDIGYNVLPSESPVTSVLTEGSTDLCTTIMRELREKHGVFVSGVAYPVVPRGMVLIRLIPMASHTDKHIDKTLNAFEAIKPIVFQNVSEKISA
;
A
#
# COMPACT_ATOMS: atom_id res chain seq x y z
N MET A 1 39.50 -4.62 -2.11
CA MET A 1 38.52 -5.74 -1.94
C MET A 1 37.60 -5.71 -3.14
N ASP A 2 37.41 -6.84 -3.80
CA ASP A 2 36.49 -6.97 -4.93
C ASP A 2 35.04 -6.75 -4.49
N LEU A 3 34.24 -6.03 -5.33
CA LEU A 3 32.87 -5.67 -5.00
C LEU A 3 31.98 -6.91 -4.79
N PHE A 4 32.12 -7.95 -5.62
CA PHE A 4 31.31 -9.15 -5.51
C PHE A 4 31.70 -9.98 -4.28
N LYS A 5 32.99 -10.10 -3.95
CA LYS A 5 33.45 -10.72 -2.71
C LYS A 5 32.92 -10.01 -1.45
N LYS A 6 32.74 -8.68 -1.53
CA LYS A 6 32.11 -7.90 -0.45
C LYS A 6 30.64 -8.26 -0.21
N LEU A 7 29.96 -8.80 -1.22
CA LEU A 7 28.53 -9.20 -1.11
C LEU A 7 28.38 -10.62 -0.54
N GLU A 8 29.44 -11.45 -0.57
CA GLU A 8 29.42 -12.78 0.02
C GLU A 8 29.22 -12.66 1.55
N GLY A 9 28.25 -13.41 2.09
CA GLY A 9 27.92 -13.42 3.51
C GLY A 9 27.19 -12.18 4.04
N ARG A 10 26.83 -11.20 3.19
CA ARG A 10 25.99 -10.09 3.66
C ARG A 10 24.57 -10.60 3.93
N PRO A 11 24.02 -10.27 5.11
CA PRO A 11 22.61 -10.56 5.37
C PRO A 11 21.74 -9.81 4.34
N SER A 12 20.73 -10.48 3.85
CA SER A 12 19.72 -9.82 3.02
C SER A 12 18.95 -8.78 3.82
N PRO A 13 18.49 -7.69 3.19
CA PRO A 13 17.55 -6.75 3.83
C PRO A 13 16.27 -7.42 4.35
N LEU A 14 15.94 -8.62 3.86
CA LEU A 14 14.79 -9.41 4.31
C LEU A 14 15.12 -10.32 5.51
N GLY A 15 16.33 -10.24 6.06
CA GLY A 15 16.73 -11.00 7.23
C GLY A 15 17.05 -12.48 6.95
N GLU A 16 16.78 -13.33 7.94
CA GLU A 16 17.15 -14.76 7.95
C GLU A 16 16.41 -15.65 6.94
N PHE A 17 15.40 -15.12 6.24
CA PHE A 17 14.59 -15.87 5.28
C PHE A 17 15.27 -16.18 3.93
N THR A 18 16.51 -15.79 3.72
CA THR A 18 17.09 -15.70 2.37
C THR A 18 17.77 -16.94 1.85
N SER A 19 18.33 -17.81 2.69
CA SER A 19 19.02 -19.02 2.21
C SER A 19 18.09 -20.24 2.13
N ASP A 20 17.37 -20.52 3.21
CA ASP A 20 16.62 -21.77 3.36
C ASP A 20 15.13 -21.63 3.03
N GLY A 21 14.65 -20.39 2.87
CA GLY A 21 13.24 -20.09 2.64
C GLY A 21 12.86 -19.70 1.21
N TYR A 22 13.83 -19.69 0.28
CA TYR A 22 13.55 -19.28 -1.11
C TYR A 22 12.53 -20.22 -1.79
N GLY A 23 11.53 -19.61 -2.42
CA GLY A 23 10.42 -20.33 -3.05
C GLY A 23 9.33 -20.75 -2.08
N TYR A 24 9.55 -20.65 -0.78
CA TYR A 24 8.56 -20.98 0.24
C TYR A 24 8.14 -19.76 1.08
N TYR A 25 9.07 -19.15 1.80
CA TYR A 25 8.83 -17.95 2.61
C TYR A 25 9.10 -16.65 1.83
N THR A 26 10.19 -16.65 1.05
CA THR A 26 10.56 -15.58 0.13
C THR A 26 10.36 -16.04 -1.30
N PHE A 27 9.84 -15.17 -2.16
CA PHE A 27 9.50 -15.47 -3.56
C PHE A 27 8.61 -16.71 -3.76
N PRO A 28 7.55 -16.92 -2.94
CA PRO A 28 6.65 -18.06 -3.13
C PRO A 28 5.93 -17.94 -4.49
N LYS A 29 5.72 -19.09 -5.14
CA LYS A 29 4.99 -19.14 -6.40
C LYS A 29 3.54 -19.55 -6.15
N LEU A 30 2.63 -18.60 -6.27
CA LEU A 30 1.20 -18.87 -6.34
C LEU A 30 0.81 -19.02 -7.80
N GLU A 31 0.14 -20.11 -8.14
CA GLU A 31 -0.22 -20.49 -9.50
C GLU A 31 -1.74 -20.46 -9.71
N GLY A 32 -2.14 -20.35 -10.97
CA GLY A 32 -3.55 -20.27 -11.37
C GLY A 32 -4.06 -18.84 -11.51
N PRO A 33 -5.36 -18.67 -11.76
CA PRO A 33 -5.99 -17.36 -11.86
C PRO A 33 -5.88 -16.59 -10.55
N LEU A 34 -5.62 -15.29 -10.65
CA LEU A 34 -5.63 -14.40 -9.49
C LEU A 34 -6.98 -14.46 -8.78
N GLY A 35 -7.00 -14.66 -7.47
CA GLY A 35 -8.25 -14.72 -6.71
C GLY A 35 -8.07 -15.25 -5.28
N PRO A 36 -9.18 -15.47 -4.57
CA PRO A 36 -9.17 -15.89 -3.16
C PRO A 36 -8.68 -17.34 -2.97
N LYS A 37 -8.60 -18.11 -4.04
CA LYS A 37 -8.13 -19.49 -4.07
C LYS A 37 -7.14 -19.65 -5.22
N MET A 38 -5.93 -20.08 -4.91
CA MET A 38 -4.86 -20.34 -5.86
C MET A 38 -4.14 -21.64 -5.49
N GLN A 39 -3.14 -22.04 -6.26
CA GLN A 39 -2.31 -23.19 -5.96
C GLN A 39 -0.95 -22.78 -5.41
N PHE A 40 -0.50 -23.49 -4.39
CA PHE A 40 0.85 -23.39 -3.85
C PHE A 40 1.42 -24.79 -3.67
N ASN A 41 2.55 -25.07 -4.34
CA ASN A 41 3.19 -26.38 -4.37
C ASN A 41 2.20 -27.51 -4.76
N GLY A 42 1.36 -27.27 -5.77
CA GLY A 42 0.37 -28.23 -6.28
C GLY A 42 -0.85 -28.44 -5.42
N LYS A 43 -1.02 -27.69 -4.31
CA LYS A 43 -2.18 -27.76 -3.41
C LYS A 43 -3.00 -26.49 -3.48
N ASP A 44 -4.30 -26.63 -3.40
CA ASP A 44 -5.24 -25.50 -3.30
C ASP A 44 -5.11 -24.80 -1.94
N VAL A 45 -4.89 -23.50 -1.95
CA VAL A 45 -4.83 -22.65 -0.76
C VAL A 45 -5.78 -21.47 -0.85
N ILE A 46 -6.33 -21.08 0.31
CA ILE A 46 -7.04 -19.80 0.44
C ILE A 46 -5.99 -18.71 0.67
N VAL A 47 -5.98 -17.68 -0.16
CA VAL A 47 -4.92 -16.67 -0.19
C VAL A 47 -5.35 -15.39 0.53
N TRP A 48 -4.58 -15.00 1.55
CA TRP A 48 -4.77 -13.78 2.34
C TRP A 48 -3.59 -12.79 2.17
N SER A 49 -2.74 -13.00 1.16
CA SER A 49 -1.50 -12.23 0.94
C SER A 49 -1.52 -11.34 -0.30
N ILE A 50 -2.66 -11.25 -0.99
CA ILE A 50 -2.83 -10.47 -2.21
C ILE A 50 -3.66 -9.23 -1.91
N ASN A 51 -3.23 -8.06 -2.42
CA ASN A 51 -3.92 -6.78 -2.17
C ASN A 51 -5.07 -6.49 -3.17
N ASP A 52 -5.68 -7.51 -3.78
CA ASP A 52 -6.85 -7.37 -4.65
C ASP A 52 -8.13 -7.18 -3.80
N TYR A 53 -8.20 -6.08 -3.05
CA TYR A 53 -9.24 -5.82 -2.05
C TYR A 53 -10.66 -6.02 -2.58
N LEU A 54 -10.95 -5.51 -3.78
CA LEU A 54 -12.26 -5.59 -4.39
C LEU A 54 -12.51 -6.90 -5.14
N GLY A 55 -11.46 -7.76 -5.25
CA GLY A 55 -11.55 -9.05 -5.94
C GLY A 55 -11.78 -8.92 -7.45
N ILE A 56 -11.38 -7.78 -8.01
CA ILE A 56 -11.67 -7.49 -9.43
C ILE A 56 -10.66 -8.14 -10.36
N GLY A 57 -9.49 -8.53 -9.89
CA GLY A 57 -8.49 -9.23 -10.70
C GLY A 57 -8.96 -10.59 -11.26
N ALA A 58 -9.94 -11.23 -10.60
CA ALA A 58 -10.58 -12.47 -11.05
C ALA A 58 -11.99 -12.25 -11.65
N ASN A 59 -12.49 -11.02 -11.67
CA ASN A 59 -13.85 -10.71 -12.12
C ASN A 59 -13.98 -10.96 -13.64
N PRO A 60 -15.00 -11.73 -14.11
CA PRO A 60 -15.23 -11.97 -15.53
C PRO A 60 -15.44 -10.70 -16.37
N ASP A 61 -16.14 -9.70 -15.81
CA ASP A 61 -16.41 -8.44 -16.51
C ASP A 61 -15.10 -7.67 -16.77
N ILE A 62 -14.18 -7.74 -15.81
CA ILE A 62 -12.85 -7.13 -15.95
C ILE A 62 -12.01 -7.85 -17.00
N ARG A 63 -12.08 -9.18 -17.09
CA ARG A 63 -11.40 -9.93 -18.14
C ARG A 63 -11.90 -9.53 -19.52
N GLU A 64 -13.19 -9.31 -19.68
CA GLU A 64 -13.77 -8.85 -20.93
C GLU A 64 -13.29 -7.43 -21.29
N VAL A 65 -13.20 -6.55 -20.30
CA VAL A 65 -12.58 -5.20 -20.45
C VAL A 65 -11.15 -5.33 -20.97
N ASP A 66 -10.33 -6.16 -20.34
CA ASP A 66 -8.94 -6.37 -20.71
C ASP A 66 -8.79 -6.95 -22.12
N HIS A 67 -9.66 -7.90 -22.51
CA HIS A 67 -9.68 -8.47 -23.86
C HIS A 67 -10.01 -7.41 -24.92
N ARG A 68 -11.02 -6.56 -24.68
CA ARG A 68 -11.38 -5.48 -25.61
C ARG A 68 -10.25 -4.46 -25.74
N ALA A 69 -9.65 -4.05 -24.62
CA ALA A 69 -8.52 -3.12 -24.61
C ALA A 69 -7.31 -3.69 -25.36
N ALA A 70 -6.97 -4.97 -25.12
CA ALA A 70 -5.85 -5.65 -25.79
C ALA A 70 -6.10 -5.82 -27.30
N LYS A 71 -7.34 -6.12 -27.73
CA LYS A 71 -7.71 -6.20 -29.15
C LYS A 71 -7.55 -4.86 -29.87
N LYS A 72 -7.84 -3.75 -29.17
CA LYS A 72 -7.79 -2.41 -29.75
C LYS A 72 -6.38 -1.82 -29.79
N HIS A 73 -5.58 -2.01 -28.74
CA HIS A 73 -4.34 -1.27 -28.53
C HIS A 73 -3.06 -2.13 -28.54
N THR A 74 -3.17 -3.44 -28.43
CA THR A 74 -2.03 -4.34 -28.16
C THR A 74 -1.31 -3.98 -26.84
N PHE A 75 -0.26 -4.74 -26.49
CA PHE A 75 0.53 -4.49 -25.27
C PHE A 75 1.77 -3.61 -25.49
N SER A 76 1.92 -3.07 -26.69
CA SER A 76 3.06 -2.20 -26.99
C SER A 76 2.95 -0.90 -26.22
N VAL A 77 4.07 -0.45 -25.65
CA VAL A 77 4.17 0.88 -25.04
C VAL A 77 4.28 1.95 -26.13
N PRO A 78 3.77 3.15 -25.92
CA PRO A 78 4.17 4.30 -26.71
C PRO A 78 5.69 4.48 -26.60
N MET A 79 6.40 4.45 -27.72
CA MET A 79 7.87 4.41 -27.74
C MET A 79 8.54 5.73 -27.33
N GLY A 80 7.78 6.69 -26.80
CA GLY A 80 8.22 7.97 -26.21
C GLY A 80 7.88 8.08 -24.72
N ALA A 81 8.61 8.94 -24.02
CA ALA A 81 8.16 9.46 -22.73
C ALA A 81 6.97 10.42 -22.95
N ARG A 82 6.12 10.61 -21.94
CA ARG A 82 4.96 11.52 -22.05
C ARG A 82 5.36 12.94 -22.39
N LEU A 83 6.50 13.39 -21.86
CA LEU A 83 7.05 14.73 -22.17
C LEU A 83 7.32 14.93 -23.67
N MET A 84 7.58 13.86 -24.43
CA MET A 84 7.97 13.94 -25.83
C MET A 84 6.85 13.45 -26.77
N THR A 85 6.77 12.16 -27.01
CA THR A 85 5.89 11.56 -28.02
C THR A 85 4.97 10.47 -27.44
N GLY A 86 5.06 10.17 -26.16
CA GLY A 86 4.32 9.09 -25.50
C GLY A 86 3.00 9.51 -24.87
N ASN A 87 2.58 10.78 -25.01
CA ASN A 87 1.28 11.24 -24.52
C ASN A 87 0.14 10.87 -25.47
N SER A 88 -1.07 10.77 -24.98
CA SER A 88 -2.29 10.58 -25.78
C SER A 88 -3.53 11.09 -25.05
N ASP A 89 -4.60 11.30 -25.83
CA ASP A 89 -5.92 11.71 -25.29
C ASP A 89 -6.44 10.73 -24.24
N GLN A 90 -6.13 9.42 -24.37
CA GLN A 90 -6.54 8.39 -23.41
C GLN A 90 -5.82 8.55 -22.06
N HIS A 91 -4.52 8.88 -22.05
CA HIS A 91 -3.79 9.20 -20.84
C HIS A 91 -4.40 10.41 -20.12
N GLU A 92 -4.67 11.48 -20.86
CA GLU A 92 -5.27 12.70 -20.29
C GLU A 92 -6.73 12.47 -19.83
N ALA A 93 -7.47 11.63 -20.54
CA ALA A 93 -8.81 11.25 -20.10
C ALA A 93 -8.78 10.49 -18.78
N LEU A 94 -7.85 9.53 -18.63
CA LEU A 94 -7.67 8.81 -17.36
C LEU A 94 -7.26 9.79 -16.23
N GLU A 95 -6.38 10.74 -16.49
CA GLU A 95 -5.97 11.77 -15.51
C GLU A 95 -7.18 12.59 -15.02
N ARG A 96 -8.06 13.01 -15.94
CA ARG A 96 -9.30 13.71 -15.56
C ARG A 96 -10.24 12.84 -14.73
N GLU A 97 -10.43 11.59 -15.13
CA GLU A 97 -11.28 10.63 -14.42
C GLU A 97 -10.75 10.29 -13.02
N LEU A 98 -9.42 10.18 -12.87
CA LEU A 98 -8.77 9.98 -11.58
C LEU A 98 -8.87 11.19 -10.67
N ALA A 99 -8.67 12.39 -11.20
CA ALA A 99 -8.84 13.64 -10.46
C ALA A 99 -10.27 13.76 -9.92
N ASP A 100 -11.28 13.52 -10.78
CA ASP A 100 -12.69 13.51 -10.39
C ASP A 100 -12.97 12.43 -9.34
N PHE A 101 -12.41 11.23 -9.51
CA PHE A 101 -12.64 10.12 -8.58
C PHE A 101 -12.14 10.41 -7.17
N VAL A 102 -11.00 11.09 -7.02
CA VAL A 102 -10.43 11.42 -5.70
C VAL A 102 -10.69 12.88 -5.28
N HIS A 103 -11.65 13.53 -5.92
CA HIS A 103 -12.08 14.91 -5.60
C HIS A 103 -10.91 15.90 -5.55
N LYS A 104 -10.05 15.86 -6.56
CA LYS A 104 -8.95 16.81 -6.75
C LYS A 104 -9.07 17.49 -8.12
N PRO A 105 -8.57 18.72 -8.26
CA PRO A 105 -8.75 19.46 -9.51
C PRO A 105 -8.01 18.86 -10.71
N HIS A 106 -6.82 18.26 -10.50
CA HIS A 106 -6.03 17.66 -11.57
C HIS A 106 -5.27 16.43 -11.07
N ALA A 107 -4.89 15.54 -11.99
CA ALA A 107 -4.01 14.41 -11.71
C ALA A 107 -2.93 14.25 -12.78
N LEU A 108 -1.85 13.57 -12.42
CA LEU A 108 -0.78 13.13 -13.29
C LEU A 108 -0.62 11.62 -13.14
N LEU A 109 -0.74 10.90 -14.26
CA LEU A 109 -0.55 9.46 -14.33
C LEU A 109 0.93 9.10 -14.24
N LEU A 110 1.26 8.07 -13.47
CA LEU A 110 2.59 7.54 -13.23
C LEU A 110 2.62 6.03 -13.51
N ASN A 111 3.79 5.51 -13.92
CA ASN A 111 3.89 4.09 -14.31
C ASN A 111 3.81 3.12 -13.13
N TYR A 112 4.39 3.48 -11.98
CA TYR A 112 4.49 2.63 -10.81
C TYR A 112 4.35 3.44 -9.53
N GLY A 113 3.70 2.88 -8.50
CA GLY A 113 3.53 3.54 -7.21
C GLY A 113 4.85 3.88 -6.54
N TYR A 114 5.73 2.89 -6.41
CA TYR A 114 7.01 3.05 -5.72
C TYR A 114 7.87 4.18 -6.33
N GLN A 115 8.12 4.11 -7.64
CA GLN A 115 8.92 5.12 -8.34
C GLN A 115 8.20 6.46 -8.43
N GLY A 116 6.87 6.44 -8.53
CA GLY A 116 6.04 7.63 -8.65
C GLY A 116 6.17 8.51 -7.43
N ILE A 117 5.90 7.98 -6.23
CA ILE A 117 5.96 8.77 -5.00
C ILE A 117 7.37 9.24 -4.67
N MET A 118 8.39 8.39 -4.90
CA MET A 118 9.80 8.80 -4.80
C MET A 118 10.10 10.03 -5.65
N SER A 119 9.64 9.99 -6.92
CA SER A 119 9.88 11.07 -7.87
C SER A 119 9.08 12.32 -7.52
N VAL A 120 7.86 12.19 -7.04
CA VAL A 120 7.03 13.31 -6.57
C VAL A 120 7.70 14.00 -5.38
N ILE A 121 8.09 13.26 -4.34
CA ILE A 121 8.77 13.83 -3.17
C ILE A 121 10.07 14.51 -3.59
N HIS A 122 10.93 13.83 -4.38
CA HIS A 122 12.19 14.39 -4.84
C HIS A 122 12.02 15.67 -5.65
N SER A 123 10.95 15.78 -6.44
CA SER A 123 10.71 16.93 -7.31
C SER A 123 10.15 18.14 -6.57
N LEU A 124 9.43 17.93 -5.46
CA LEU A 124 8.71 18.99 -4.76
C LEU A 124 9.54 19.75 -3.72
N VAL A 125 10.64 19.17 -3.25
CA VAL A 125 11.45 19.79 -2.19
C VAL A 125 12.92 19.91 -2.61
N ASP A 126 13.53 21.01 -2.24
CA ASP A 126 14.95 21.30 -2.48
C ASP A 126 15.76 21.45 -1.18
N ARG A 127 17.02 21.94 -1.31
CA ARG A 127 17.95 22.09 -0.17
C ARG A 127 17.53 23.11 0.88
N ASN A 128 16.57 23.98 0.56
CA ASN A 128 16.08 25.02 1.46
C ASN A 128 14.83 24.57 2.22
N ASP A 129 14.24 23.46 1.81
CA ASP A 129 12.96 22.97 2.31
C ASP A 129 13.11 21.97 3.46
N PHE A 130 12.00 21.68 4.12
CA PHE A 130 11.88 20.71 5.18
C PHE A 130 10.91 19.60 4.78
N LEU A 131 11.35 18.34 4.90
CA LEU A 131 10.55 17.16 4.70
C LEU A 131 10.31 16.47 6.04
N ILE A 132 9.05 16.37 6.46
CA ILE A 132 8.66 15.72 7.72
C ILE A 132 7.78 14.53 7.36
N TYR A 133 8.09 13.33 7.88
CA TYR A 133 7.36 12.10 7.54
C TYR A 133 7.14 11.20 8.76
N ASP A 134 6.11 10.35 8.70
CA ASP A 134 5.79 9.37 9.75
C ASP A 134 6.84 8.26 9.80
N GLU A 135 7.22 7.80 10.99
CA GLU A 135 8.26 6.77 11.18
C GLU A 135 7.89 5.41 10.57
N LEU A 136 6.59 5.09 10.45
CA LEU A 136 6.10 3.86 9.83
C LEU A 136 5.78 4.01 8.34
N SER A 137 6.16 5.14 7.72
CA SER A 137 5.97 5.35 6.28
C SER A 137 6.59 4.24 5.44
N HIS A 138 5.90 3.87 4.36
CA HIS A 138 6.32 2.86 3.41
C HIS A 138 7.71 3.16 2.82
N ALA A 139 8.45 2.12 2.47
CA ALA A 139 9.82 2.22 1.94
C ALA A 139 9.95 3.21 0.75
N CYS A 140 8.93 3.36 -0.08
CA CYS A 140 8.95 4.32 -1.19
C CYS A 140 9.02 5.78 -0.74
N ILE A 141 8.41 6.13 0.40
CA ILE A 141 8.51 7.46 1.03
C ILE A 141 9.92 7.63 1.62
N VAL A 142 10.42 6.58 2.29
CA VAL A 142 11.78 6.57 2.87
C VAL A 142 12.84 6.73 1.78
N ASP A 143 12.69 6.09 0.62
CA ASP A 143 13.62 6.24 -0.49
C ASP A 143 13.46 7.60 -1.19
N GLY A 144 12.22 8.08 -1.34
CA GLY A 144 11.94 9.44 -1.81
C GLY A 144 12.64 10.51 -0.96
N LYS A 145 12.56 10.34 0.36
CA LYS A 145 13.28 11.16 1.32
C LYS A 145 14.81 11.08 1.14
N GLN A 146 15.37 9.92 0.81
CA GLN A 146 16.82 9.80 0.58
C GLN A 146 17.27 10.58 -0.67
N LEU A 147 16.45 10.57 -1.72
CA LEU A 147 16.73 11.31 -2.95
C LEU A 147 16.54 12.83 -2.80
N ALA A 148 15.63 13.24 -1.93
CA ALA A 148 15.39 14.65 -1.67
C ALA A 148 16.60 15.31 -1.00
N MET A 149 16.92 16.54 -1.39
CA MET A 149 18.07 17.30 -0.83
C MET A 149 17.68 18.14 0.39
N SER A 150 16.41 18.15 0.78
CA SER A 150 15.85 18.93 1.90
C SER A 150 16.41 18.54 3.28
N ASP A 151 16.20 19.38 4.27
CA ASP A 151 16.32 18.99 5.70
C ASP A 151 15.22 17.96 6.02
N LYS A 152 15.53 16.91 6.75
CA LYS A 152 14.65 15.76 6.96
C LYS A 152 14.41 15.53 8.44
N SER A 153 13.14 15.34 8.79
CA SER A 153 12.71 15.00 10.15
C SER A 153 11.70 13.88 10.13
N VAL A 154 11.77 13.01 11.11
CA VAL A 154 10.79 11.95 11.35
C VAL A 154 9.96 12.32 12.58
N TYR A 155 8.67 12.02 12.54
CA TYR A 155 7.83 12.07 13.73
C TYR A 155 7.35 10.65 14.08
N LYS A 156 7.09 10.43 15.37
CA LYS A 156 6.59 9.15 15.87
C LYS A 156 5.24 8.83 15.26
N HIS A 157 5.03 7.57 14.97
CA HIS A 157 3.84 7.09 14.29
C HIS A 157 2.55 7.60 14.95
N ASN A 158 1.74 8.31 14.14
CA ASN A 158 0.46 8.90 14.55
C ASN A 158 0.52 9.76 15.83
N ASP A 159 1.68 10.29 16.19
CA ASP A 159 1.92 11.16 17.35
C ASP A 159 1.90 12.64 16.91
N ILE A 160 0.79 13.31 17.19
CA ILE A 160 0.56 14.71 16.77
C ILE A 160 1.48 15.68 17.52
N GLU A 161 1.81 15.41 18.79
CA GLU A 161 2.75 16.23 19.56
C GLU A 161 4.16 16.12 18.99
N SER A 162 4.56 14.90 18.59
CA SER A 162 5.83 14.68 17.90
C SER A 162 5.87 15.41 16.56
N LEU A 163 4.79 15.38 15.77
CA LEU A 163 4.69 16.12 14.51
C LEU A 163 4.75 17.64 14.76
N GLU A 164 3.97 18.17 15.71
CA GLU A 164 3.96 19.59 16.03
C GLU A 164 5.35 20.10 16.45
N LYS A 165 6.09 19.28 17.23
CA LYS A 165 7.49 19.58 17.59
C LYS A 165 8.39 19.72 16.36
N GLN A 166 8.25 18.84 15.35
CA GLN A 166 9.03 18.94 14.11
C GLN A 166 8.61 20.15 13.28
N LEU A 167 7.31 20.44 13.18
CA LEU A 167 6.79 21.63 12.50
C LEU A 167 7.32 22.92 13.14
N LYS A 168 7.27 23.04 14.46
CA LYS A 168 7.81 24.18 15.21
C LYS A 168 9.30 24.37 14.93
N ARG A 169 10.08 23.27 14.92
CA ARG A 169 11.50 23.30 14.60
C ARG A 169 11.76 23.74 13.16
N ALA A 170 11.02 23.19 12.18
CA ALA A 170 11.15 23.56 10.79
C ALA A 170 10.81 25.03 10.56
N THR A 171 9.67 25.51 11.10
CA THR A 171 9.24 26.90 10.98
C THR A 171 10.23 27.89 11.58
N SER A 172 10.84 27.56 12.74
CA SER A 172 11.84 28.44 13.37
C SER A 172 13.15 28.55 12.60
N ARG A 173 13.43 27.60 11.67
CA ARG A 173 14.64 27.56 10.83
C ARG A 173 14.37 27.95 9.38
N ALA A 174 13.11 28.05 9.02
CA ALA A 174 12.69 28.42 7.65
C ALA A 174 13.17 29.84 7.30
N LYS A 175 13.62 29.99 6.06
CA LYS A 175 13.97 31.27 5.42
C LYS A 175 12.83 31.66 4.50
N ASP A 176 12.88 32.85 3.93
CA ASP A 176 11.83 33.38 3.03
C ASP A 176 11.51 32.49 1.84
N ASN A 177 12.47 31.68 1.39
CA ASN A 177 12.32 30.73 0.28
C ASN A 177 12.19 29.26 0.72
N SER A 178 11.93 28.99 1.99
CA SER A 178 11.77 27.64 2.51
C SER A 178 10.30 27.21 2.53
N SER A 179 10.05 25.94 2.24
CA SER A 179 8.74 25.28 2.34
C SER A 179 8.81 24.09 3.27
N ILE A 180 7.67 23.65 3.78
CA ILE A 180 7.54 22.45 4.60
C ILE A 180 6.59 21.48 3.90
N LEU A 181 7.06 20.26 3.63
CA LEU A 181 6.25 19.16 3.15
C LEU A 181 6.11 18.11 4.27
N VAL A 182 4.87 17.86 4.68
CA VAL A 182 4.52 16.73 5.57
C VAL A 182 4.03 15.57 4.71
N VAL A 183 4.56 14.36 4.97
CA VAL A 183 4.17 13.15 4.25
C VAL A 183 3.68 12.11 5.26
N THR A 184 2.51 11.53 4.99
CA THR A 184 1.93 10.43 5.77
C THR A 184 1.19 9.46 4.86
N GLU A 185 0.72 8.35 5.41
CA GLU A 185 -0.18 7.43 4.70
C GLU A 185 -1.63 7.67 5.11
N GLY A 186 -2.56 7.43 4.20
CA GLY A 186 -3.99 7.36 4.53
C GLY A 186 -4.28 6.11 5.36
N VAL A 187 -3.75 4.97 4.91
CA VAL A 187 -3.80 3.68 5.62
C VAL A 187 -2.40 3.09 5.68
N PHE A 188 -1.92 2.78 6.89
CA PHE A 188 -0.65 2.09 7.10
C PHE A 188 -0.79 0.61 6.77
N GLY A 189 -0.11 0.18 5.72
CA GLY A 189 -0.34 -1.12 5.09
C GLY A 189 0.04 -2.35 5.92
N MET A 190 0.79 -2.20 7.02
CA MET A 190 1.18 -3.29 7.91
C MET A 190 0.22 -3.46 9.10
N THR A 191 -0.18 -2.38 9.70
CA THR A 191 -1.02 -2.34 10.91
C THR A 191 -2.50 -2.15 10.59
N GLY A 192 -2.80 -1.43 9.51
CA GLY A 192 -4.15 -1.18 9.03
C GLY A 192 -4.85 0.01 9.69
N ASP A 193 -4.14 0.72 10.57
CA ASP A 193 -4.65 1.96 11.15
C ASP A 193 -4.60 3.12 10.14
N LEU A 194 -5.40 4.13 10.39
CA LEU A 194 -5.46 5.32 9.55
C LEU A 194 -4.45 6.38 10.04
N GLY A 195 -3.92 7.15 9.10
CA GLY A 195 -3.24 8.39 9.42
C GLY A 195 -4.20 9.35 10.14
N LYS A 196 -3.74 10.04 11.17
CA LYS A 196 -4.51 11.06 11.91
C LYS A 196 -4.69 12.33 11.10
N LEU A 197 -5.33 12.19 9.91
CA LEU A 197 -5.42 13.28 8.92
C LEU A 197 -6.16 14.51 9.45
N LYS A 198 -7.21 14.33 10.28
CA LYS A 198 -7.97 15.44 10.87
C LYS A 198 -7.06 16.32 11.74
N GLU A 199 -6.32 15.68 12.62
CA GLU A 199 -5.43 16.35 13.57
C GLU A 199 -4.21 16.95 12.85
N ILE A 200 -3.66 16.25 11.84
CA ILE A 200 -2.57 16.79 11.01
C ILE A 200 -3.04 18.05 10.28
N ILE A 201 -4.21 18.00 9.65
CA ILE A 201 -4.76 19.14 8.90
C ILE A 201 -5.05 20.32 9.82
N ALA A 202 -5.53 20.09 11.05
CA ALA A 202 -5.75 21.15 12.04
C ALA A 202 -4.46 21.93 12.37
N LEU A 203 -3.28 21.32 12.27
CA LEU A 203 -2.01 22.01 12.49
C LEU A 203 -1.71 23.06 11.41
N LYS A 204 -2.39 23.04 10.24
CA LYS A 204 -2.25 24.08 9.20
C LYS A 204 -2.70 25.47 9.67
N GLU A 205 -3.56 25.54 10.67
CA GLU A 205 -3.94 26.81 11.30
C GLU A 205 -2.77 27.49 12.02
N LYS A 206 -1.78 26.70 12.45
CA LYS A 206 -0.62 27.19 13.22
C LYS A 206 0.68 27.22 12.41
N TYR A 207 0.83 26.32 11.44
CA TYR A 207 2.08 26.10 10.71
C TYR A 207 1.85 26.10 9.20
N PRO A 208 2.69 26.79 8.41
CA PRO A 208 2.57 26.82 6.95
C PRO A 208 3.24 25.57 6.34
N PHE A 209 2.48 24.51 6.11
CA PHE A 209 2.99 23.31 5.43
C PHE A 209 2.00 22.79 4.38
N ARG A 210 2.51 21.98 3.46
CA ARG A 210 1.70 21.18 2.54
C ARG A 210 1.70 19.72 2.97
N LEU A 211 0.56 19.05 2.80
CA LEU A 211 0.34 17.66 3.18
C LEU A 211 0.24 16.77 1.94
N LEU A 212 1.16 15.80 1.83
CA LEU A 212 1.08 14.68 0.90
C LEU A 212 0.59 13.44 1.64
N VAL A 213 -0.45 12.82 1.12
CA VAL A 213 -1.00 11.56 1.64
C VAL A 213 -0.83 10.45 0.61
N ASP A 214 -0.09 9.40 0.98
CA ASP A 214 -0.08 8.13 0.25
C ASP A 214 -1.31 7.32 0.66
N ASP A 215 -2.29 7.27 -0.20
CA ASP A 215 -3.55 6.56 0.03
C ASP A 215 -3.65 5.25 -0.76
N ALA A 216 -2.52 4.60 -0.97
CA ALA A 216 -2.42 3.36 -1.73
C ALA A 216 -3.32 2.24 -1.20
N HIS A 217 -3.59 2.18 0.09
CA HIS A 217 -4.48 1.21 0.73
C HIS A 217 -5.91 1.73 0.97
N GLY A 218 -6.13 3.05 0.94
CA GLY A 218 -7.44 3.67 1.10
C GLY A 218 -8.23 3.73 -0.20
N LEU A 219 -7.55 3.97 -1.32
CA LEU A 219 -8.17 4.03 -2.65
C LEU A 219 -8.97 2.76 -2.96
N GLY A 220 -10.25 2.89 -3.27
CA GLY A 220 -11.17 1.80 -3.55
C GLY A 220 -11.74 1.11 -2.30
N THR A 221 -11.15 1.27 -1.12
CA THR A 221 -11.54 0.57 0.11
C THR A 221 -12.29 1.45 1.11
N LEU A 222 -12.02 2.75 1.13
CA LEU A 222 -12.55 3.73 2.06
C LEU A 222 -13.28 4.86 1.33
N GLY A 223 -14.14 5.57 2.07
CA GLY A 223 -15.05 6.58 1.52
C GLY A 223 -16.30 5.95 0.90
N ASP A 224 -17.40 6.69 0.87
CA ASP A 224 -18.70 6.19 0.39
C ASP A 224 -18.66 5.80 -1.10
N ASP A 225 -17.86 6.51 -1.89
CA ASP A 225 -17.62 6.26 -3.30
C ASP A 225 -16.33 5.46 -3.60
N GLY A 226 -15.51 5.17 -2.57
CA GLY A 226 -14.21 4.50 -2.70
C GLY A 226 -13.06 5.44 -3.04
N SER A 227 -13.24 6.75 -2.91
CA SER A 227 -12.22 7.76 -3.22
C SER A 227 -11.06 7.81 -2.21
N GLY A 228 -11.18 7.14 -1.06
CA GLY A 228 -10.08 6.94 -0.12
C GLY A 228 -10.27 7.53 1.26
N THR A 229 -9.17 7.59 2.00
CA THR A 229 -9.13 7.92 3.42
C THR A 229 -9.56 9.36 3.71
N GLY A 230 -9.16 10.30 2.86
CA GLY A 230 -9.52 11.72 3.06
C GLY A 230 -11.02 11.95 3.01
N THR A 231 -11.72 11.32 2.07
CA THR A 231 -13.19 11.36 1.96
C THR A 231 -13.85 10.61 3.12
N HIS A 232 -13.34 9.44 3.47
CA HIS A 232 -13.82 8.66 4.62
C HIS A 232 -13.80 9.46 5.92
N LEU A 233 -12.76 10.24 6.14
CA LEU A 233 -12.61 11.09 7.32
C LEU A 233 -13.27 12.47 7.17
N GLY A 234 -13.80 12.83 6.00
CA GLY A 234 -14.40 14.14 5.73
C GLY A 234 -13.40 15.30 5.69
N VAL A 235 -12.15 15.02 5.27
CA VAL A 235 -11.05 16.01 5.26
C VAL A 235 -10.29 16.05 3.93
N GLN A 236 -10.90 15.58 2.85
CA GLN A 236 -10.26 15.49 1.52
C GLN A 236 -9.70 16.83 1.04
N ASP A 237 -10.38 17.94 1.32
CA ASP A 237 -9.94 19.26 0.91
C ASP A 237 -8.68 19.73 1.63
N GLY A 238 -8.42 19.22 2.84
CA GLY A 238 -7.24 19.51 3.61
C GLY A 238 -5.97 18.80 3.14
N ILE A 239 -6.09 17.78 2.27
CA ILE A 239 -4.97 17.08 1.63
C ILE A 239 -4.54 17.89 0.41
N ASP A 240 -3.29 18.39 0.39
CA ASP A 240 -2.79 19.18 -0.74
C ASP A 240 -2.39 18.29 -1.92
N ILE A 241 -1.79 17.13 -1.64
CA ILE A 241 -1.28 16.19 -2.62
C ILE A 241 -1.75 14.80 -2.25
N TYR A 242 -2.62 14.24 -3.09
CA TYR A 242 -3.12 12.87 -2.97
C TYR A 242 -2.29 11.95 -3.85
N PHE A 243 -1.86 10.81 -3.33
CA PHE A 243 -1.17 9.79 -4.10
C PHE A 243 -1.94 8.47 -4.05
N GLY A 244 -2.18 7.86 -5.21
CA GLY A 244 -2.87 6.58 -5.34
C GLY A 244 -2.13 5.60 -6.26
N THR A 245 -2.36 4.30 -6.06
CA THR A 245 -1.79 3.25 -6.91
C THR A 245 -2.86 2.31 -7.45
N PHE A 246 -2.64 1.78 -8.66
CA PHE A 246 -3.50 0.76 -9.25
C PHE A 246 -3.16 -0.66 -8.77
N ALA A 247 -2.00 -0.85 -8.12
CA ALA A 247 -1.48 -2.15 -7.74
C ALA A 247 -2.22 -2.86 -6.60
N LYS A 248 -3.35 -2.32 -6.15
CA LYS A 248 -4.17 -2.87 -5.07
C LYS A 248 -5.63 -2.97 -5.51
N SER A 249 -6.52 -2.10 -5.05
CA SER A 249 -7.97 -2.17 -5.35
C SER A 249 -8.30 -2.11 -6.84
N VAL A 250 -7.48 -1.49 -7.67
CA VAL A 250 -7.67 -1.44 -9.13
C VAL A 250 -7.14 -2.70 -9.82
N ALA A 251 -6.34 -3.53 -9.12
CA ALA A 251 -5.73 -4.77 -9.61
C ALA A 251 -5.02 -4.60 -10.97
N LEU A 252 -4.21 -3.54 -11.11
CA LEU A 252 -3.53 -3.20 -12.35
C LEU A 252 -2.19 -2.53 -12.03
N ILE A 253 -1.32 -2.40 -13.01
CA ILE A 253 -0.10 -1.62 -12.90
C ILE A 253 -0.38 -0.14 -13.18
N GLY A 254 0.24 0.74 -12.42
CA GLY A 254 0.10 2.19 -12.55
C GLY A 254 -0.05 2.88 -11.20
N ALA A 255 0.03 4.21 -11.25
CA ALA A 255 -0.19 5.08 -10.10
C ALA A 255 -0.56 6.49 -10.59
N PHE A 256 -0.92 7.37 -9.69
CA PHE A 256 -1.16 8.76 -9.99
C PHE A 256 -0.93 9.64 -8.77
N VAL A 257 -0.63 10.90 -9.04
CA VAL A 257 -0.66 11.97 -8.05
C VAL A 257 -1.76 12.96 -8.45
N ALA A 258 -2.57 13.41 -7.49
CA ALA A 258 -3.66 14.35 -7.73
C ALA A 258 -3.51 15.58 -6.82
N THR A 259 -3.56 16.79 -7.41
CA THR A 259 -3.28 18.04 -6.71
C THR A 259 -3.74 19.25 -7.55
N GLU A 260 -3.29 20.45 -7.18
CA GLU A 260 -3.55 21.68 -7.91
C GLU A 260 -2.94 21.67 -9.33
N PRO A 261 -3.57 22.37 -10.33
CA PRO A 261 -3.11 22.38 -11.72
C PRO A 261 -1.64 22.75 -11.91
N ARG A 262 -1.20 23.83 -11.27
CA ARG A 262 0.19 24.31 -11.39
C ARG A 262 1.22 23.32 -10.82
N VAL A 263 0.85 22.52 -9.80
CA VAL A 263 1.74 21.49 -9.25
C VAL A 263 1.81 20.31 -10.21
N VAL A 264 0.69 19.93 -10.83
CA VAL A 264 0.67 18.90 -11.89
C VAL A 264 1.56 19.32 -13.07
N GLU A 265 1.45 20.56 -13.56
CA GLU A 265 2.29 21.08 -14.65
C GLU A 265 3.78 21.07 -14.26
N PHE A 266 4.10 21.47 -13.04
CA PHE A 266 5.47 21.37 -12.53
C PHE A 266 5.98 19.92 -12.53
N LEU A 267 5.18 18.96 -12.03
CA LEU A 267 5.56 17.56 -11.96
C LEU A 267 5.71 16.91 -13.36
N LYS A 268 4.90 17.32 -14.34
CA LYS A 268 5.05 16.88 -15.75
C LYS A 268 6.44 17.16 -16.30
N ALA A 269 7.05 18.28 -15.91
CA ALA A 269 8.35 18.71 -16.38
C ALA A 269 9.53 18.32 -15.46
N ASN A 270 9.27 17.92 -14.20
CA ASN A 270 10.31 17.69 -13.20
C ASN A 270 10.33 16.30 -12.60
N ALA A 271 9.22 15.55 -12.63
CA ALA A 271 9.19 14.20 -12.09
C ALA A 271 9.99 13.22 -12.97
N ARG A 272 11.18 12.85 -12.51
CA ARG A 272 12.15 12.05 -13.28
C ARG A 272 11.58 10.70 -13.75
N SER A 273 10.78 10.05 -12.95
CA SER A 273 10.11 8.79 -13.31
C SER A 273 9.06 8.98 -14.42
N GLN A 274 8.66 10.21 -14.69
CA GLN A 274 7.72 10.58 -15.75
C GLN A 274 8.47 10.98 -17.04
N ILE A 275 9.51 11.82 -16.93
CA ILE A 275 10.19 12.36 -18.09
C ILE A 275 11.22 11.42 -18.71
N PHE A 276 11.79 10.48 -17.93
CA PHE A 276 12.80 9.53 -18.40
C PHE A 276 12.29 8.10 -18.56
N ALA A 277 10.97 7.87 -18.42
CA ALA A 277 10.36 6.58 -18.64
C ALA A 277 9.40 6.59 -19.84
N LYS A 278 9.17 5.42 -20.43
CA LYS A 278 8.10 5.24 -21.41
C LYS A 278 6.74 5.36 -20.74
N SER A 279 5.73 5.82 -21.47
CA SER A 279 4.36 5.92 -20.98
C SER A 279 3.76 4.54 -20.71
N LEU A 280 2.73 4.48 -19.90
CA LEU A 280 1.91 3.26 -19.76
C LEU A 280 1.35 2.83 -21.12
N PRO A 281 1.29 1.51 -21.43
CA PRO A 281 0.60 1.01 -22.61
C PRO A 281 -0.87 1.44 -22.63
N LEU A 282 -1.40 1.76 -23.80
CA LEU A 282 -2.79 2.17 -23.95
C LEU A 282 -3.79 1.09 -23.49
N VAL A 283 -3.44 -0.19 -23.61
CA VAL A 283 -4.22 -1.29 -23.04
C VAL A 283 -4.41 -1.15 -21.54
N ILE A 284 -3.36 -0.75 -20.82
CA ILE A 284 -3.41 -0.51 -19.37
C ILE A 284 -4.23 0.73 -19.05
N VAL A 285 -4.06 1.80 -19.81
CA VAL A 285 -4.79 3.07 -19.62
C VAL A 285 -6.29 2.86 -19.81
N GLU A 286 -6.69 2.18 -20.89
CA GLU A 286 -8.11 1.91 -21.17
C GLU A 286 -8.72 0.95 -20.14
N SER A 287 -7.98 -0.09 -19.76
CA SER A 287 -8.40 -0.99 -18.69
C SER A 287 -8.55 -0.27 -17.35
N ALA A 288 -7.65 0.65 -17.00
CA ALA A 288 -7.76 1.43 -15.77
C ALA A 288 -9.00 2.32 -15.76
N ARG A 289 -9.33 3.01 -16.87
CA ARG A 289 -10.50 3.85 -17.00
C ARG A 289 -11.79 3.05 -16.73
N GLU A 290 -11.95 1.91 -17.37
CA GLU A 290 -13.13 1.06 -17.16
C GLU A 290 -13.19 0.49 -15.73
N ARG A 291 -12.06 0.11 -15.14
CA ARG A 291 -12.00 -0.37 -13.75
C ARG A 291 -12.42 0.71 -12.76
N ILE A 292 -11.92 1.94 -12.89
CA ILE A 292 -12.33 3.07 -12.05
C ILE A 292 -13.85 3.31 -12.17
N LYS A 293 -14.38 3.30 -13.38
CA LYS A 293 -15.82 3.41 -13.62
C LYS A 293 -16.60 2.28 -12.92
N LEU A 294 -16.16 1.03 -13.07
CA LEU A 294 -16.80 -0.13 -12.43
C LEU A 294 -16.73 -0.07 -10.90
N ILE A 295 -15.60 0.37 -10.32
CA ILE A 295 -15.45 0.55 -8.87
C ILE A 295 -16.49 1.55 -8.35
N ARG A 296 -16.68 2.67 -9.05
CA ARG A 296 -17.70 3.68 -8.70
C ARG A 296 -19.12 3.15 -8.82
N GLN A 297 -19.41 2.35 -9.84
CA GLN A 297 -20.74 1.82 -10.13
C GLN A 297 -21.12 0.60 -9.27
N ASN A 298 -20.17 -0.02 -8.58
CA ASN A 298 -20.37 -1.25 -7.81
C ASN A 298 -20.00 -1.10 -6.33
N PRO A 299 -20.68 -0.25 -5.55
CA PRO A 299 -20.39 -0.07 -4.12
C PRO A 299 -20.51 -1.38 -3.33
N GLN A 300 -21.32 -2.35 -3.81
CA GLN A 300 -21.51 -3.67 -3.21
C GLN A 300 -20.19 -4.46 -3.11
N TRP A 301 -19.16 -4.20 -3.94
CA TRP A 301 -17.84 -4.83 -3.80
C TRP A 301 -17.17 -4.37 -2.53
N ARG A 302 -17.25 -3.07 -2.23
CA ARG A 302 -16.67 -2.48 -1.00
C ARG A 302 -17.46 -2.94 0.23
N GLU A 303 -18.77 -2.97 0.16
CA GLU A 303 -19.63 -3.49 1.23
C GLU A 303 -19.28 -4.96 1.55
N LYS A 304 -19.11 -5.80 0.53
CA LYS A 304 -18.71 -7.20 0.69
C LYS A 304 -17.31 -7.33 1.27
N LEU A 305 -16.36 -6.49 0.83
CA LEU A 305 -15.01 -6.43 1.42
C LEU A 305 -15.10 -6.17 2.92
N TRP A 306 -15.85 -5.15 3.33
CA TRP A 306 -15.99 -4.79 4.75
C TRP A 306 -16.71 -5.86 5.55
N LYS A 307 -17.75 -6.48 5.02
CA LYS A 307 -18.42 -7.63 5.65
C LYS A 307 -17.44 -8.77 5.92
N ASN A 308 -16.64 -9.13 4.92
CA ASN A 308 -15.63 -10.18 5.04
C ASN A 308 -14.55 -9.80 6.05
N THR A 309 -14.10 -8.56 6.03
CA THR A 309 -13.10 -8.02 6.97
C THR A 309 -13.57 -8.11 8.41
N LEU A 310 -14.76 -7.60 8.70
CA LEU A 310 -15.30 -7.60 10.06
C LEU A 310 -15.54 -9.01 10.56
N ARG A 311 -16.06 -9.91 9.71
CA ARG A 311 -16.27 -11.32 10.09
C ARG A 311 -14.97 -12.04 10.44
N LEU A 312 -13.93 -11.90 9.57
CA LEU A 312 -12.61 -12.48 9.84
C LEU A 312 -12.01 -11.92 11.12
N ARG A 313 -12.02 -10.61 11.26
CA ARG A 313 -11.42 -9.91 12.40
C ARG A 313 -12.07 -10.26 13.72
N ASN A 314 -13.39 -10.27 13.78
CA ASN A 314 -14.13 -10.65 14.96
C ASN A 314 -13.90 -12.12 15.31
N GLY A 315 -13.99 -13.04 14.32
CA GLY A 315 -13.71 -14.45 14.54
C GLY A 315 -12.31 -14.71 15.08
N LEU A 316 -11.28 -14.01 14.60
CA LEU A 316 -9.92 -14.12 15.14
C LEU A 316 -9.83 -13.63 16.60
N ARG A 317 -10.54 -12.54 16.93
CA ARG A 317 -10.62 -12.04 18.33
C ARG A 317 -11.36 -13.01 19.24
N ASP A 318 -12.47 -13.59 18.78
CA ASP A 318 -13.28 -14.56 19.53
C ASP A 318 -12.47 -15.84 19.84
N ILE A 319 -11.57 -16.24 18.94
CA ILE A 319 -10.60 -17.32 19.16
C ILE A 319 -9.53 -16.93 20.21
N GLY A 320 -9.32 -15.64 20.46
CA GLY A 320 -8.37 -15.11 21.45
C GLY A 320 -7.07 -14.56 20.87
N TYR A 321 -6.99 -14.36 19.54
CA TYR A 321 -5.83 -13.72 18.92
C TYR A 321 -5.80 -12.19 19.18
N ASN A 322 -4.60 -11.67 19.39
CA ASN A 322 -4.38 -10.22 19.46
C ASN A 322 -4.42 -9.64 18.04
N VAL A 323 -5.62 -9.26 17.61
CA VAL A 323 -5.83 -8.57 16.34
C VAL A 323 -5.65 -7.09 16.55
N LEU A 324 -4.67 -6.50 15.88
CA LEU A 324 -4.37 -5.07 16.00
C LEU A 324 -5.62 -4.22 15.70
N PRO A 325 -5.79 -3.08 16.39
CA PRO A 325 -6.83 -2.13 16.04
C PRO A 325 -6.56 -1.60 14.63
N SER A 326 -7.49 -1.85 13.74
CA SER A 326 -7.41 -1.46 12.34
C SER A 326 -8.73 -0.86 11.90
N GLU A 327 -8.66 0.24 11.19
CA GLU A 327 -9.78 0.97 10.63
C GLU A 327 -9.87 0.81 9.11
N SER A 328 -9.08 -0.10 8.55
CA SER A 328 -9.03 -0.47 7.13
C SER A 328 -9.28 -1.97 6.92
N PRO A 329 -9.39 -2.49 5.71
CA PRO A 329 -9.51 -3.93 5.48
C PRO A 329 -8.30 -4.74 5.91
N VAL A 330 -7.11 -4.15 6.05
CA VAL A 330 -5.92 -4.86 6.54
C VAL A 330 -6.19 -5.45 7.92
N THR A 331 -5.98 -6.74 8.09
CA THR A 331 -6.18 -7.47 9.34
C THR A 331 -4.86 -8.10 9.75
N SER A 332 -4.32 -7.65 10.87
CA SER A 332 -3.01 -8.07 11.36
C SER A 332 -3.12 -8.67 12.75
N VAL A 333 -2.61 -9.88 12.91
CA VAL A 333 -2.50 -10.59 14.19
C VAL A 333 -1.08 -10.43 14.69
N LEU A 334 -0.92 -9.84 15.87
CA LEU A 334 0.37 -9.64 16.51
C LEU A 334 0.55 -10.67 17.64
N THR A 335 1.70 -11.32 17.68
CA THR A 335 2.08 -12.23 18.75
C THR A 335 3.54 -12.05 19.12
N GLU A 336 3.89 -12.36 20.36
CA GLU A 336 5.29 -12.52 20.75
C GLU A 336 5.86 -13.79 20.13
N GLY A 337 7.11 -13.70 19.67
CA GLY A 337 7.78 -14.84 19.06
C GLY A 337 9.01 -14.48 18.25
N SER A 338 9.68 -15.54 17.82
CA SER A 338 10.86 -15.47 16.96
C SER A 338 10.50 -15.62 15.48
N THR A 339 11.48 -15.45 14.61
CA THR A 339 11.40 -15.81 13.20
C THR A 339 10.98 -17.27 13.00
N ASP A 340 11.47 -18.19 13.86
CA ASP A 340 11.10 -19.61 13.80
C ASP A 340 9.62 -19.85 14.09
N LEU A 341 9.05 -19.12 15.05
CA LEU A 341 7.60 -19.16 15.28
C LEU A 341 6.83 -18.66 14.06
N CYS A 342 7.29 -17.56 13.46
CA CYS A 342 6.67 -17.01 12.26
C CYS A 342 6.65 -18.03 11.11
N THR A 343 7.78 -18.67 10.83
CA THR A 343 7.89 -19.72 9.80
C THR A 343 7.07 -20.94 10.13
N THR A 344 7.02 -21.35 11.39
CA THR A 344 6.21 -22.47 11.86
C THR A 344 4.72 -22.20 11.66
N ILE A 345 4.23 -21.03 12.05
CA ILE A 345 2.84 -20.61 11.81
C ILE A 345 2.50 -20.65 10.32
N MET A 346 3.34 -20.05 9.47
CA MET A 346 3.11 -20.05 8.03
C MET A 346 3.08 -21.46 7.44
N ARG A 347 3.99 -22.34 7.87
CA ARG A 347 4.06 -23.74 7.40
C ARG A 347 2.83 -24.52 7.82
N GLU A 348 2.43 -24.47 9.09
CA GLU A 348 1.25 -25.16 9.59
C GLU A 348 -0.02 -24.73 8.83
N LEU A 349 -0.23 -23.42 8.68
CA LEU A 349 -1.38 -22.89 7.95
C LEU A 349 -1.40 -23.33 6.49
N ARG A 350 -0.25 -23.28 5.79
CA ARG A 350 -0.17 -23.60 4.37
C ARG A 350 -0.30 -25.09 4.10
N GLU A 351 0.45 -25.93 4.83
CA GLU A 351 0.56 -27.36 4.53
C GLU A 351 -0.59 -28.20 5.07
N LYS A 352 -1.02 -27.93 6.32
CA LYS A 352 -2.06 -28.72 6.97
C LYS A 352 -3.46 -28.16 6.77
N HIS A 353 -3.59 -26.82 6.64
CA HIS A 353 -4.90 -26.20 6.58
C HIS A 353 -5.23 -25.57 5.22
N GLY A 354 -4.26 -25.46 4.31
CA GLY A 354 -4.45 -24.83 3.00
C GLY A 354 -4.84 -23.36 3.12
N VAL A 355 -4.19 -22.61 4.05
CA VAL A 355 -4.39 -21.18 4.26
C VAL A 355 -3.06 -20.47 4.04
N PHE A 356 -2.99 -19.62 3.04
CA PHE A 356 -1.79 -18.89 2.66
C PHE A 356 -1.83 -17.46 3.22
N VAL A 357 -0.97 -17.19 4.20
CA VAL A 357 -0.82 -15.88 4.85
C VAL A 357 0.59 -15.33 4.66
N SER A 358 0.76 -14.02 4.88
CA SER A 358 2.06 -13.37 4.98
C SER A 358 2.46 -13.26 6.45
N GLY A 359 3.63 -13.81 6.79
CA GLY A 359 4.26 -13.62 8.09
C GLY A 359 5.35 -12.56 8.00
N VAL A 360 5.45 -11.74 9.01
CA VAL A 360 6.41 -10.64 9.10
C VAL A 360 7.11 -10.69 10.44
N ALA A 361 8.44 -10.62 10.40
CA ALA A 361 9.31 -10.59 11.57
C ALA A 361 10.29 -9.44 11.46
N TYR A 362 11.23 -9.33 12.39
CA TYR A 362 12.32 -8.36 12.31
C TYR A 362 13.02 -8.44 10.92
N PRO A 363 13.39 -7.31 10.28
CA PRO A 363 13.40 -5.93 10.83
C PRO A 363 12.11 -5.12 10.64
N VAL A 364 11.07 -5.66 10.02
CA VAL A 364 9.83 -4.93 9.71
C VAL A 364 8.97 -4.70 10.96
N VAL A 365 9.01 -5.64 11.90
CA VAL A 365 8.45 -5.47 13.26
C VAL A 365 9.56 -5.57 14.29
N PRO A 366 9.37 -5.10 15.53
CA PRO A 366 10.38 -5.17 16.58
C PRO A 366 10.84 -6.61 16.83
N ARG A 367 12.09 -6.77 17.29
CA ARG A 367 12.62 -8.08 17.72
C ARG A 367 11.73 -8.69 18.79
N GLY A 368 11.47 -9.99 18.69
CA GLY A 368 10.61 -10.71 19.61
C GLY A 368 9.12 -10.61 19.29
N MET A 369 8.77 -9.98 18.16
CA MET A 369 7.39 -9.88 17.68
C MET A 369 7.23 -10.55 16.32
N VAL A 370 6.06 -11.14 16.09
CA VAL A 370 5.62 -11.73 14.82
C VAL A 370 4.28 -11.12 14.44
N LEU A 371 4.16 -10.68 13.21
CA LEU A 371 2.92 -10.16 12.64
C LEU A 371 2.45 -11.10 11.52
N ILE A 372 1.26 -11.67 11.67
CA ILE A 372 0.59 -12.39 10.60
C ILE A 372 -0.42 -11.44 9.95
N ARG A 373 -0.15 -11.08 8.71
CA ARG A 373 -0.97 -10.14 7.95
C ARG A 373 -1.93 -10.88 7.03
N LEU A 374 -3.22 -10.57 7.18
CA LEU A 374 -4.29 -11.08 6.33
C LEU A 374 -4.94 -9.92 5.57
N ILE A 375 -5.13 -10.12 4.29
CA ILE A 375 -5.78 -9.17 3.38
C ILE A 375 -7.10 -9.76 2.92
N PRO A 376 -8.22 -9.40 3.53
CA PRO A 376 -9.55 -9.74 3.01
C PRO A 376 -9.76 -9.18 1.61
N MET A 377 -10.50 -9.93 0.80
CA MET A 377 -10.97 -9.52 -0.52
C MET A 377 -12.48 -9.64 -0.59
N ALA A 378 -13.12 -8.83 -1.40
CA ALA A 378 -14.57 -8.95 -1.66
C ALA A 378 -14.95 -10.33 -2.22
N SER A 379 -14.03 -10.95 -2.97
CA SER A 379 -14.19 -12.29 -3.56
C SER A 379 -14.08 -13.45 -2.55
N HIS A 380 -13.62 -13.22 -1.31
CA HIS A 380 -13.67 -14.24 -0.27
C HIS A 380 -15.12 -14.61 0.07
N THR A 381 -15.35 -15.89 0.30
CA THR A 381 -16.65 -16.43 0.72
C THR A 381 -16.67 -16.71 2.21
N ASP A 382 -17.87 -16.88 2.78
CA ASP A 382 -18.03 -17.28 4.17
C ASP A 382 -17.32 -18.60 4.47
N LYS A 383 -17.33 -19.57 3.53
CA LYS A 383 -16.58 -20.85 3.66
C LYS A 383 -15.06 -20.64 3.73
N HIS A 384 -14.52 -19.64 3.01
CA HIS A 384 -13.08 -19.31 3.10
C HIS A 384 -12.73 -18.77 4.48
N ILE A 385 -13.59 -17.90 5.04
CA ILE A 385 -13.41 -17.33 6.37
C ILE A 385 -13.51 -18.42 7.44
N ASP A 386 -14.55 -19.27 7.39
CA ASP A 386 -14.74 -20.37 8.35
C ASP A 386 -13.55 -21.33 8.35
N LYS A 387 -13.07 -21.75 7.16
CA LYS A 387 -11.89 -22.61 7.05
C LYS A 387 -10.66 -21.94 7.65
N THR A 388 -10.50 -20.64 7.44
CA THR A 388 -9.36 -19.88 7.98
C THR A 388 -9.45 -19.76 9.51
N LEU A 389 -10.63 -19.45 10.06
CA LEU A 389 -10.84 -19.40 11.51
C LEU A 389 -10.58 -20.75 12.17
N ASN A 390 -11.07 -21.85 11.58
CA ASN A 390 -10.79 -23.21 12.06
C ASN A 390 -9.29 -23.53 12.01
N ALA A 391 -8.57 -23.05 10.98
CA ALA A 391 -7.13 -23.23 10.89
C ALA A 391 -6.40 -22.48 12.01
N PHE A 392 -6.79 -21.24 12.30
CA PHE A 392 -6.22 -20.45 13.40
C PHE A 392 -6.55 -21.07 14.77
N GLU A 393 -7.75 -21.60 14.98
CA GLU A 393 -8.08 -22.34 16.21
C GLU A 393 -7.19 -23.57 16.37
N ALA A 394 -6.95 -24.33 15.29
CA ALA A 394 -6.13 -25.54 15.32
C ALA A 394 -4.64 -25.26 15.65
N ILE A 395 -4.10 -24.13 15.21
CA ILE A 395 -2.69 -23.75 15.49
C ILE A 395 -2.52 -22.98 16.80
N LYS A 396 -3.60 -22.65 17.50
CA LYS A 396 -3.58 -21.89 18.75
C LYS A 396 -2.57 -22.43 19.79
N PRO A 397 -2.44 -23.75 20.02
CA PRO A 397 -1.42 -24.29 20.93
C PRO A 397 0.01 -23.89 20.53
N ILE A 398 0.32 -23.89 19.23
CA ILE A 398 1.65 -23.54 18.72
C ILE A 398 1.96 -22.05 18.97
N VAL A 399 0.97 -21.19 18.83
CA VAL A 399 1.13 -19.75 19.00
C VAL A 399 1.26 -19.35 20.47
N PHE A 400 0.47 -19.97 21.36
CA PHE A 400 0.38 -19.54 22.76
C PHE A 400 1.26 -20.33 23.74
N GLN A 401 1.76 -21.54 23.40
CA GLN A 401 2.70 -22.28 24.24
C GLN A 401 4.02 -21.53 24.44
N ASN A 402 4.52 -20.84 23.40
CA ASN A 402 5.73 -20.02 23.49
C ASN A 402 5.60 -18.77 24.40
N VAL A 403 4.37 -18.34 24.70
CA VAL A 403 4.12 -17.22 25.62
C VAL A 403 4.16 -17.67 27.08
N SER A 404 3.69 -18.89 27.37
CA SER A 404 3.64 -19.43 28.73
C SER A 404 5.02 -19.88 29.26
N GLU A 405 5.90 -20.38 28.40
CA GLU A 405 7.27 -20.80 28.82
C GLU A 405 8.17 -19.61 29.19
N LYS A 406 7.92 -18.40 28.64
CA LYS A 406 8.65 -17.19 29.00
C LYS A 406 8.17 -16.52 30.31
N ILE A 407 6.96 -16.81 30.76
CA ILE A 407 6.42 -16.26 32.01
C ILE A 407 6.89 -17.13 33.20
N SER A 408 7.34 -18.35 32.92
CA SER A 408 7.82 -19.31 33.92
C SER A 408 9.34 -19.42 33.99
N ALA A 409 10.12 -18.67 33.21
CA ALA A 409 11.55 -18.56 33.24
C ALA A 409 12.01 -17.15 33.64
#